data_2482bb4f547d0502dd8beb687324c7c0
#
_entry.id   2482bb4f547d0502dd8beb687324c7c0
#
_cell.length_a   1.000
_cell.length_b   1.000
_cell.length_c   1.000
_cell.angle_alpha   90.00
_cell.angle_beta   90.00
_cell.angle_gamma   90.00
#
_symmetry.space_group_name_H-M   'P 1'
#
loop_
_entity.id
_entity.type
_entity.pdbx_description
1 polymer ?
#
loop_
_entity_poly.entity_id
_entity_poly.type
_entity_poly.pdbx_seq_one_letter_code
_entity_poly.pdbx_strand_id
1 'polypeptide(L)'
;MSTEGPIAVIFEEARPSEIAPLIVDAYGLTKREGEITKLVLRGLSTAEVSGELHITPNTVRDHFKAIFDKVGVRSRRELVGQVFAQHYQPRMASGREPDADGWFT
;
A
#
# COMPACT_ATOMS: atom_id res chain seq x y z
N MET A 1 -0.71 -25.34 9.22
CA MET A 1 -0.76 -25.32 8.78
C MET A 1 -1.19 -24.70 8.02
N SER A 2 -1.41 -24.74 7.79
CA SER A 2 -1.90 -24.22 6.91
C SER A 2 -2.77 -23.22 7.17
N THR A 3 -3.03 -22.92 8.25
CA THR A 3 -3.91 -21.96 8.49
C THR A 3 -3.43 -20.74 7.95
N GLU A 4 -2.24 -20.47 8.00
CA GLU A 4 -1.84 -19.30 7.49
C GLU A 4 -1.69 -19.42 6.06
N GLY A 5 -1.90 -20.52 5.50
CA GLY A 5 -1.73 -20.72 4.10
C GLY A 5 -2.54 -19.79 3.24
N PRO A 6 -3.84 -19.66 3.46
CA PRO A 6 -4.63 -18.81 2.59
C PRO A 6 -4.19 -17.37 2.60
N ILE A 7 -3.86 -16.87 3.75
CA ILE A 7 -3.45 -15.50 3.83
C ILE A 7 -2.12 -15.29 3.16
N ALA A 8 -1.20 -16.19 3.37
CA ALA A 8 0.09 -16.07 2.75
C ALA A 8 -0.02 -16.12 1.24
N VAL A 9 -0.87 -16.96 0.74
CA VAL A 9 -1.04 -17.05 -0.69
C VAL A 9 -1.60 -15.77 -1.25
N ILE A 10 -2.54 -15.17 -0.56
CA ILE A 10 -3.12 -13.94 -1.03
C ILE A 10 -2.08 -12.83 -1.05
N PHE A 11 -1.25 -12.75 -0.03
CA PHE A 11 -0.20 -11.75 -0.03
C PHE A 11 0.78 -11.99 -1.15
N GLU A 12 1.11 -13.23 -1.42
CA GLU A 12 2.03 -13.53 -2.49
C GLU A 12 1.45 -13.15 -3.83
N GLU A 13 0.16 -13.32 -4.00
CA GLU A 13 -0.45 -12.97 -5.25
C GLU A 13 -0.64 -11.49 -5.41
N ALA A 14 -0.87 -10.79 -4.31
CA ALA A 14 -1.12 -9.36 -4.39
C ALA A 14 0.16 -8.60 -4.09
N ARG A 15 1.10 -8.68 -4.97
CA ARG A 15 2.38 -8.02 -4.77
C ARG A 15 2.28 -6.54 -5.00
N PRO A 16 3.13 -5.76 -4.37
CA PRO A 16 3.11 -4.32 -4.59
C PRO A 16 3.20 -3.93 -6.04
N SER A 17 3.96 -4.68 -6.85
CA SER A 17 4.07 -4.34 -8.25
C SER A 17 2.76 -4.54 -9.00
N GLU A 18 1.89 -5.38 -8.48
CA GLU A 18 0.60 -5.62 -9.12
C GLU A 18 -0.45 -4.65 -8.61
N ILE A 19 -0.27 -4.16 -7.40
CA ILE A 19 -1.22 -3.25 -6.79
C ILE A 19 -0.95 -1.81 -7.22
N ALA A 20 0.29 -1.46 -7.46
CA ALA A 20 0.65 -0.08 -7.74
C ALA A 20 -0.14 0.56 -8.88
N PRO A 21 -0.35 -0.11 -10.02
CA PRO A 21 -1.13 0.52 -11.08
C PRO A 21 -2.57 0.81 -10.65
N LEU A 22 -3.13 -0.07 -9.82
CA LEU A 22 -4.48 0.14 -9.36
C LEU A 22 -4.57 1.33 -8.43
N ILE A 23 -3.55 1.52 -7.61
CA ILE A 23 -3.53 2.64 -6.69
C ILE A 23 -3.40 3.94 -7.45
N VAL A 24 -2.56 3.95 -8.47
CA VAL A 24 -2.38 5.16 -9.27
C VAL A 24 -3.71 5.59 -9.85
N ASP A 25 -4.45 4.65 -10.43
CA ASP A 25 -5.74 4.99 -10.98
C ASP A 25 -6.73 5.38 -9.91
N ALA A 26 -6.79 4.64 -8.82
CA ALA A 26 -7.82 4.86 -7.81
C ALA A 26 -7.69 6.20 -7.11
N TYR A 27 -6.46 6.66 -6.91
CA TYR A 27 -6.25 7.87 -6.14
C TYR A 27 -5.70 9.04 -6.95
N GLY A 28 -5.56 8.85 -8.25
CA GLY A 28 -5.07 9.94 -9.08
C GLY A 28 -3.62 10.29 -8.85
N LEU A 29 -2.79 9.30 -8.56
CA LEU A 29 -1.39 9.57 -8.31
C LEU A 29 -0.64 9.77 -9.62
N THR A 30 0.43 10.55 -9.54
CA THR A 30 1.33 10.63 -10.69
C THR A 30 2.16 9.34 -10.76
N LYS A 31 2.85 9.17 -11.85
CA LYS A 31 3.70 8.00 -12.03
C LYS A 31 4.74 7.91 -10.92
N ARG A 32 5.38 9.02 -10.60
CA ARG A 32 6.41 9.03 -9.55
C ARG A 32 5.80 8.72 -8.19
N GLU A 33 4.61 9.28 -7.93
CA GLU A 33 3.95 9.00 -6.68
C GLU A 33 3.59 7.51 -6.57
N GLY A 34 3.20 6.92 -7.68
CA GLY A 34 2.93 5.50 -7.69
C GLY A 34 4.17 4.66 -7.42
N GLU A 35 5.30 5.08 -7.98
CA GLU A 35 6.57 4.38 -7.74
C GLU A 35 6.94 4.43 -6.27
N ILE A 36 6.79 5.60 -5.67
CA ILE A 36 7.11 5.76 -4.26
C ILE A 36 6.18 4.90 -3.41
N THR A 37 4.89 4.92 -3.73
CA THR A 37 3.94 4.12 -2.97
C THR A 37 4.28 2.64 -3.06
N LYS A 38 4.68 2.18 -4.23
CA LYS A 38 5.08 0.79 -4.38
C LYS A 38 6.24 0.43 -3.47
N LEU A 39 7.24 1.31 -3.37
CA LEU A 39 8.38 1.05 -2.52
C LEU A 39 7.99 1.05 -1.04
N VAL A 40 7.08 1.94 -0.68
CA VAL A 40 6.59 1.98 0.69
C VAL A 40 5.86 0.69 1.04
N LEU A 41 5.05 0.18 0.12
CA LEU A 41 4.36 -1.07 0.36
C LEU A 41 5.33 -2.24 0.50
N ARG A 42 6.49 -2.12 -0.12
CA ARG A 42 7.53 -3.14 0.04
C ARG A 42 8.33 -2.97 1.32
N GLY A 43 8.06 -1.91 2.07
CA GLY A 43 8.68 -1.74 3.36
C GLY A 43 9.91 -0.84 3.38
N LEU A 44 10.20 -0.13 2.31
CA LEU A 44 11.37 0.71 2.29
C LEU A 44 11.18 1.95 3.15
N SER A 45 12.25 2.37 3.80
CA SER A 45 12.25 3.60 4.57
C SER A 45 12.40 4.79 3.64
N THR A 46 12.22 5.99 4.17
CA THR A 46 12.41 7.21 3.40
C THR A 46 13.81 7.25 2.79
N ALA A 47 14.81 6.90 3.59
CA ALA A 47 16.18 6.91 3.08
C ALA A 47 16.37 5.89 1.98
N GLU A 48 15.75 4.74 2.12
CA GLU A 48 15.87 3.71 1.10
C GLU A 48 15.16 4.11 -0.17
N VAL A 49 14.00 4.74 -0.06
CA VAL A 49 13.29 5.25 -1.23
C VAL A 49 14.14 6.30 -1.94
N SER A 50 14.74 7.19 -1.15
CA SER A 50 15.60 8.23 -1.68
C SER A 50 16.74 7.61 -2.49
N GLY A 51 17.37 6.59 -1.94
CA GLY A 51 18.47 5.94 -2.64
C GLY A 51 18.02 5.19 -3.88
N GLU A 52 16.89 4.54 -3.79
CA GLU A 52 16.38 3.76 -4.90
C GLU A 52 16.03 4.64 -6.09
N LEU A 53 15.46 5.79 -5.84
CA LEU A 53 15.00 6.67 -6.89
C LEU A 53 15.97 7.78 -7.22
N HIS A 54 17.08 7.85 -6.49
CA HIS A 54 18.11 8.87 -6.74
C HIS A 54 17.57 10.29 -6.58
N ILE A 55 16.80 10.50 -5.56
CA ILE A 55 16.28 11.82 -5.20
C ILE A 55 16.57 12.05 -3.74
N THR A 56 16.46 13.30 -3.30
CA THR A 56 16.79 13.61 -1.91
C THR A 56 15.67 13.18 -0.97
N PRO A 57 15.99 12.96 0.29
CA PRO A 57 14.93 12.65 1.26
C PRO A 57 13.88 13.74 1.36
N ASN A 58 14.27 15.01 1.19
CA ASN A 58 13.29 16.08 1.20
C ASN A 58 12.31 15.94 0.04
N THR A 59 12.80 15.57 -1.12
CA THR A 59 11.94 15.35 -2.27
C THR A 59 11.01 14.18 -2.01
N VAL A 60 11.50 13.14 -1.36
CA VAL A 60 10.65 12.01 -1.00
C VAL A 60 9.54 12.48 -0.07
N ARG A 61 9.89 13.30 0.92
CA ARG A 61 8.88 13.80 1.85
C ARG A 61 7.84 14.67 1.15
N ASP A 62 8.26 15.46 0.18
CA ASP A 62 7.32 16.26 -0.58
C ASP A 62 6.35 15.37 -1.34
N HIS A 63 6.85 14.31 -1.92
CA HIS A 63 5.98 13.37 -2.61
C HIS A 63 5.04 12.67 -1.62
N PHE A 64 5.52 12.36 -0.43
CA PHE A 64 4.66 11.76 0.58
C PHE A 64 3.50 12.68 0.92
N LYS A 65 3.77 13.97 1.05
CA LYS A 65 2.70 14.91 1.36
C LYS A 65 1.63 14.86 0.29
N ALA A 66 2.03 14.86 -0.96
CA ALA A 66 1.08 14.81 -2.05
C ALA A 66 0.32 13.50 -2.07
N ILE A 67 1.02 12.38 -1.85
CA ILE A 67 0.39 11.08 -1.83
C ILE A 67 -0.62 11.00 -0.69
N PHE A 68 -0.20 11.41 0.51
CA PHE A 68 -1.08 11.33 1.67
C PHE A 68 -2.33 12.18 1.44
N ASP A 69 -2.16 13.32 0.81
CA ASP A 69 -3.28 14.19 0.54
C ASP A 69 -4.25 13.56 -0.43
N LYS A 70 -3.74 12.94 -1.47
CA LYS A 70 -4.57 12.33 -2.48
C LYS A 70 -5.28 11.08 -1.97
N VAL A 71 -4.61 10.32 -1.13
CA VAL A 71 -5.18 9.10 -0.59
C VAL A 71 -6.07 9.39 0.62
N GLY A 72 -5.84 10.52 1.27
CA GLY A 72 -6.65 10.88 2.43
C GLY A 72 -6.13 10.30 3.71
N VAL A 73 -4.81 10.18 3.84
CA VAL A 73 -4.20 9.62 5.04
C VAL A 73 -3.20 10.62 5.59
N ARG A 74 -2.69 10.35 6.78
CA ARG A 74 -1.79 11.26 7.44
C ARG A 74 -0.43 10.68 7.72
N SER A 75 -0.22 9.41 7.48
CA SER A 75 1.06 8.78 7.78
C SER A 75 1.29 7.63 6.86
N ARG A 76 2.53 7.18 6.83
CA ARG A 76 2.91 6.02 6.06
C ARG A 76 2.13 4.80 6.52
N ARG A 77 1.98 4.64 7.84
CA ARG A 77 1.24 3.51 8.36
C ARG A 77 -0.20 3.52 7.88
N GLU A 78 -0.82 4.70 7.88
CA GLU A 78 -2.18 4.81 7.41
C GLU A 78 -2.27 4.53 5.92
N LEU A 79 -1.26 4.93 5.17
CA LEU A 79 -1.23 4.66 3.75
C LEU A 79 -1.24 3.16 3.49
N VAL A 80 -0.37 2.44 4.17
CA VAL A 80 -0.31 0.99 3.99
C VAL A 80 -1.63 0.35 4.42
N GLY A 81 -2.18 0.78 5.53
CA GLY A 81 -3.44 0.25 6.02
C GLY A 81 -4.59 0.51 5.05
N GLN A 82 -4.62 1.72 4.48
CA GLN A 82 -5.66 2.07 3.55
C GLN A 82 -5.58 1.21 2.29
N VAL A 83 -4.38 1.00 1.80
CA VAL A 83 -4.20 0.19 0.61
C VAL A 83 -4.63 -1.25 0.88
N PHE A 84 -4.27 -1.80 2.03
CA PHE A 84 -4.71 -3.14 2.35
C PHE A 84 -6.23 -3.20 2.44
N ALA A 85 -6.85 -2.22 3.08
CA ALA A 85 -8.29 -2.23 3.24
C ALA A 85 -8.99 -2.14 1.89
N GLN A 86 -8.45 -1.36 0.97
CA GLN A 86 -9.13 -1.11 -0.29
C GLN A 86 -8.81 -2.16 -1.36
N HIS A 87 -7.63 -2.74 -1.30
CA HIS A 87 -7.19 -3.57 -2.42
C HIS A 87 -6.84 -4.99 -2.04
N TYR A 88 -6.42 -5.22 -0.80
CA TYR A 88 -6.12 -6.58 -0.37
C TYR A 88 -7.28 -7.19 0.38
N GLN A 89 -7.80 -6.48 1.33
CA GLN A 89 -8.80 -7.02 2.20
C GLN A 89 -10.08 -7.42 1.51
N PRO A 90 -10.60 -6.67 0.57
CA PRO A 90 -11.79 -7.11 -0.13
C PRO A 90 -11.60 -8.45 -0.79
N ARG A 91 -10.42 -8.69 -1.31
CA ARG A 91 -10.15 -9.94 -1.93
C ARG A 91 -10.15 -11.06 -0.94
N MET A 92 -9.58 -10.84 0.22
CA MET A 92 -9.58 -11.84 1.25
C MET A 92 -10.96 -12.11 1.76
N ALA A 93 -11.77 -11.09 1.84
CA ALA A 93 -13.07 -11.25 2.41
C ALA A 93 -14.09 -11.74 1.44
N SER A 94 -13.76 -11.84 0.20
CA SER A 94 -14.78 -12.21 -0.74
C SER A 94 -15.34 -13.48 -0.34
N GLY A 95 -15.17 -14.24 0.27
CA GLY A 95 -15.83 -15.37 0.64
C GLY A 95 -16.35 -15.36 1.98
N ARG A 96 -16.31 -14.34 2.76
CA ARG A 96 -16.78 -14.43 3.99
C ARG A 96 -17.19 -13.23 4.54
N GLU A 97 -17.91 -13.28 5.46
CA GLU A 97 -18.45 -12.26 6.06
C GLU A 97 -17.61 -11.55 6.83
N PRO A 98 -17.62 -10.66 6.80
CA PRO A 98 -16.77 -9.92 7.52
C PRO A 98 -17.02 -9.89 8.87
N ASP A 99 -17.53 -10.00 9.35
CA ASP A 99 -17.56 -9.87 10.44
C ASP A 99 -17.02 -9.63 11.05
N ALA A 100 -16.91 -9.65 10.85
CA ALA A 100 -16.35 -9.47 11.26
C ALA A 100 -16.01 -8.69 11.89
N ASP A 101 -16.09 -8.54 12.22
CA ASP A 101 -15.97 -7.83 12.81
C ASP A 101 -15.07 -7.54 13.48
N GLY A 102 -15.14 -7.87 13.97
CA GLY A 102 -14.23 -7.42 14.82
C GLY A 102 -12.86 -7.67 14.52
N TRP A 103 -12.54 -8.71 14.07
CA TRP A 103 -11.17 -9.00 13.94
C TRP A 103 -10.48 -8.13 12.93
N PHE A 104 -11.25 -7.45 12.17
CA PHE A 104 -10.64 -6.57 11.35
C PHE A 104 -10.13 -5.46 12.07
N THR A 105 -10.65 -5.21 13.14
CA THR A 105 -10.25 -4.06 13.81
C THR A 105 -9.16 -4.31 14.75
#